data_bbd841e72456f8804d7d3e8bed6e2116
#
_entry.id   bbd841e72456f8804d7d3e8bed6e2116
#
_cell.length_a   1.000
_cell.length_b   1.000
_cell.length_c   1.000
_cell.angle_alpha   90.00
_cell.angle_beta   90.00
_cell.angle_gamma   90.00
#
_symmetry.space_group_name_H-M   'P 1'
#
loop_
_entity.id
_entity.type
_entity.pdbx_description
1 polymer ?
#
loop_
_entity_poly.entity_id
_entity_poly.type
_entity_poly.pdbx_seq_one_letter_code
_entity_poly.pdbx_strand_id
1 'polypeptide(L)'
;MLDKGDALCVGVPALRYFRQKFQGASLHFMGFAQGKELVKAAEPDVVVSGLEQHQWPEHIIPAMETFLGLAEQIIAEGYSQIVCLDTAFMPCFLSRFLKDAGEPVVGNYISLSVQELIDQFQSQQLKPEYVNDAANYLRSDFFAMARWHTPWWQSSPQLDYGYPEFYLRHCCGFDQIEMDMSVNLSESATSSDLQGDRKVVALAPFSENSAYDYPFADQLKSELTAMGYQVWNVPKQDASVRNTLMRLQASDLLVTVPDGAQWQATAVNCPSLVVCGDMDPRRLVPDYATDPHVGPIPADDLAQSIHSIFTESADS
;
A
#
# COMPACT_ATOMS: atom_id res chain seq x y z
N MET A 1 -4.14 7.12 7.73
CA MET A 1 -5.13 6.57 6.78
C MET A 1 -4.34 5.94 5.63
N LEU A 2 -4.27 4.62 5.62
CA LEU A 2 -3.45 3.91 4.65
C LEU A 2 -4.15 3.84 3.28
N ASP A 3 -3.37 3.99 2.20
CA ASP A 3 -3.85 3.79 0.84
C ASP A 3 -3.86 2.30 0.46
N LYS A 4 -4.36 1.98 -0.73
CA LYS A 4 -4.60 0.60 -1.21
C LYS A 4 -3.44 -0.37 -0.99
N GLY A 5 -2.22 -0.01 -1.35
CA GLY A 5 -1.03 -0.85 -1.14
C GLY A 5 -0.72 -1.05 0.33
N ASP A 6 -0.58 0.05 1.06
CA ASP A 6 -0.26 0.03 2.49
C ASP A 6 -1.39 -0.54 3.34
N ALA A 7 -2.65 -0.41 2.90
CA ALA A 7 -3.77 -1.04 3.58
C ALA A 7 -3.65 -2.56 3.65
N LEU A 8 -3.11 -3.20 2.59
CA LEU A 8 -2.83 -4.63 2.57
C LEU A 8 -1.54 -4.98 3.30
N CYS A 9 -0.41 -4.38 2.88
CA CYS A 9 0.89 -4.85 3.35
C CYS A 9 1.27 -4.35 4.76
N VAL A 10 0.65 -3.27 5.24
CA VAL A 10 0.82 -2.72 6.59
C VAL A 10 -0.45 -2.89 7.42
N GLY A 11 -1.60 -2.48 6.89
CA GLY A 11 -2.87 -2.45 7.62
C GLY A 11 -3.37 -3.82 8.03
N VAL A 12 -3.43 -4.79 7.13
CA VAL A 12 -3.95 -6.15 7.40
C VAL A 12 -3.08 -6.90 8.42
N PRO A 13 -1.74 -7.00 8.26
CA PRO A 13 -0.89 -7.61 9.28
C PRO A 13 -1.02 -6.94 10.65
N ALA A 14 -1.09 -5.60 10.71
CA ALA A 14 -1.26 -4.88 11.96
C ALA A 14 -2.61 -5.18 12.63
N LEU A 15 -3.71 -5.25 11.87
CA LEU A 15 -5.02 -5.63 12.40
C LEU A 15 -5.00 -7.05 12.98
N ARG A 16 -4.39 -8.02 12.30
CA ARG A 16 -4.22 -9.40 12.77
C ARG A 16 -3.39 -9.46 14.04
N TYR A 17 -2.28 -8.70 14.08
CA TYR A 17 -1.45 -8.57 15.27
C TYR A 17 -2.23 -7.98 16.46
N PHE A 18 -2.97 -6.90 16.26
CA PHE A 18 -3.76 -6.31 17.34
C PHE A 18 -4.91 -7.19 17.79
N ARG A 19 -5.53 -7.97 16.89
CA ARG A 19 -6.55 -8.98 17.26
C ARG A 19 -5.98 -10.05 18.18
N GLN A 20 -4.78 -10.53 17.90
CA GLN A 20 -4.10 -11.51 18.76
C GLN A 20 -3.72 -10.90 20.12
N LYS A 21 -3.20 -9.68 20.11
CA LYS A 21 -2.72 -8.98 21.30
C LYS A 21 -3.85 -8.53 22.23
N PHE A 22 -4.97 -8.11 21.69
CA PHE A 22 -6.12 -7.58 22.42
C PHE A 22 -7.36 -8.43 22.17
N GLN A 23 -7.37 -9.64 22.76
CA GLN A 23 -8.48 -10.58 22.58
C GLN A 23 -9.79 -9.96 23.05
N GLY A 24 -10.82 -10.02 22.18
CA GLY A 24 -12.14 -9.46 22.47
C GLY A 24 -12.30 -7.96 22.19
N ALA A 25 -11.25 -7.26 21.75
CA ALA A 25 -11.38 -5.88 21.32
C ALA A 25 -12.12 -5.77 19.98
N SER A 26 -12.97 -4.75 19.85
CA SER A 26 -13.51 -4.33 18.54
C SER A 26 -12.44 -3.55 17.80
N LEU A 27 -12.09 -4.02 16.59
CA LEU A 27 -11.09 -3.38 15.75
C LEU A 27 -11.77 -2.54 14.69
N HIS A 28 -11.29 -1.31 14.55
CA HIS A 28 -11.71 -0.37 13.53
C HIS A 28 -10.52 0.00 12.66
N PHE A 29 -10.74 0.14 11.36
CA PHE A 29 -9.72 0.60 10.41
C PHE A 29 -10.20 1.86 9.72
N MET A 30 -9.32 2.86 9.65
CA MET A 30 -9.59 4.09 8.92
C MET A 30 -8.64 4.24 7.74
N GLY A 31 -9.20 4.37 6.54
CA GLY A 31 -8.43 4.44 5.30
C GLY A 31 -9.13 5.24 4.19
N PHE A 32 -8.54 5.24 3.01
CA PHE A 32 -9.16 5.73 1.78
C PHE A 32 -10.06 4.66 1.14
N ALA A 33 -10.88 5.05 0.16
CA ALA A 33 -11.91 4.21 -0.45
C ALA A 33 -11.46 2.79 -0.76
N GLN A 34 -10.43 2.61 -1.59
CA GLN A 34 -9.95 1.28 -1.99
C GLN A 34 -9.25 0.55 -0.83
N GLY A 35 -8.52 1.26 0.03
CA GLY A 35 -7.92 0.67 1.22
C GLY A 35 -8.97 0.08 2.17
N LYS A 36 -10.11 0.77 2.35
CA LYS A 36 -11.24 0.25 3.14
C LYS A 36 -11.81 -1.03 2.54
N GLU A 37 -12.00 -1.07 1.22
CA GLU A 37 -12.53 -2.25 0.53
C GLU A 37 -11.56 -3.45 0.62
N LEU A 38 -10.26 -3.20 0.48
CA LEU A 38 -9.21 -4.23 0.61
C LEU A 38 -9.17 -4.80 2.03
N VAL A 39 -9.17 -3.93 3.04
CA VAL A 39 -9.23 -4.39 4.44
C VAL A 39 -10.52 -5.15 4.72
N LYS A 40 -11.66 -4.69 4.21
CA LYS A 40 -12.95 -5.39 4.39
C LYS A 40 -12.97 -6.75 3.69
N ALA A 41 -12.25 -6.90 2.57
CA ALA A 41 -12.10 -8.18 1.89
C ALA A 41 -11.20 -9.16 2.68
N ALA A 42 -10.12 -8.66 3.31
CA ALA A 42 -9.21 -9.47 4.12
C ALA A 42 -9.77 -9.80 5.51
N GLU A 43 -10.47 -8.84 6.12
CA GLU A 43 -10.95 -8.85 7.50
C GLU A 43 -12.44 -8.45 7.56
N PRO A 44 -13.37 -9.34 7.21
CA PRO A 44 -14.81 -9.02 7.09
C PRO A 44 -15.46 -8.48 8.38
N ASP A 45 -14.91 -8.82 9.53
CA ASP A 45 -15.46 -8.43 10.85
C ASP A 45 -14.96 -7.06 11.33
N VAL A 46 -13.93 -6.50 10.67
CA VAL A 46 -13.39 -5.18 11.02
C VAL A 46 -14.36 -4.08 10.57
N VAL A 47 -14.61 -3.13 11.44
CA VAL A 47 -15.36 -1.91 11.10
C VAL A 47 -14.43 -1.00 10.30
N VAL A 48 -14.85 -0.62 9.10
CA VAL A 48 -14.05 0.26 8.23
C VAL A 48 -14.71 1.64 8.10
N SER A 49 -13.92 2.69 8.21
CA SER A 49 -14.33 4.08 8.07
C SER A 49 -13.27 4.90 7.34
N GLY A 50 -13.52 6.18 7.12
CA GLY A 50 -12.58 7.10 6.48
C GLY A 50 -13.16 7.76 5.24
N LEU A 51 -12.28 8.15 4.31
CA LEU A 51 -12.68 8.90 3.11
C LEU A 51 -13.21 7.97 2.01
N GLU A 52 -14.23 8.44 1.29
CA GLU A 52 -14.70 7.78 0.06
C GLU A 52 -13.84 8.15 -1.17
N GLN A 53 -12.96 9.11 -1.01
CA GLN A 53 -12.01 9.57 -2.02
C GLN A 53 -10.67 8.83 -1.85
N HIS A 54 -9.81 8.89 -2.88
CA HIS A 54 -8.47 8.29 -2.86
C HIS A 54 -7.41 9.17 -2.19
N GLN A 55 -7.77 10.44 -1.93
CA GLN A 55 -6.87 11.42 -1.34
C GLN A 55 -7.67 12.48 -0.55
N TRP A 56 -6.96 13.26 0.25
CA TRP A 56 -7.53 14.41 0.91
C TRP A 56 -7.98 15.46 -0.12
N PRO A 57 -9.06 16.22 0.17
CA PRO A 57 -9.50 17.33 -0.70
C PRO A 57 -8.37 18.35 -0.88
N GLU A 58 -8.15 18.81 -2.12
CA GLU A 58 -7.08 19.76 -2.43
C GLU A 58 -7.40 21.18 -1.94
N HIS A 59 -8.70 21.53 -1.90
CA HIS A 59 -9.13 22.86 -1.46
C HIS A 59 -9.23 22.92 0.07
N ILE A 60 -8.74 24.02 0.65
CA ILE A 60 -8.59 24.20 2.09
C ILE A 60 -9.91 24.05 2.86
N ILE A 61 -11.03 24.59 2.36
CA ILE A 61 -12.31 24.51 3.06
C ILE A 61 -12.83 23.08 3.12
N PRO A 62 -13.00 22.33 2.00
CA PRO A 62 -13.34 20.91 2.05
C PRO A 62 -12.35 20.06 2.83
N ALA A 63 -11.05 20.36 2.77
CA ALA A 63 -10.05 19.62 3.55
C ALA A 63 -10.24 19.81 5.05
N MET A 64 -10.53 21.03 5.51
CA MET A 64 -10.82 21.31 6.92
C MET A 64 -12.14 20.71 7.39
N GLU A 65 -13.19 20.77 6.59
CA GLU A 65 -14.49 20.13 6.89
C GLU A 65 -14.32 18.62 7.03
N THR A 66 -13.61 18.00 6.10
CA THR A 66 -13.27 16.57 6.14
C THR A 66 -12.47 16.22 7.39
N PHE A 67 -11.44 17.02 7.70
CA PHE A 67 -10.59 16.82 8.87
C PHE A 67 -11.40 16.88 10.18
N LEU A 68 -12.20 17.92 10.35
CA LEU A 68 -13.02 18.09 11.54
C LEU A 68 -14.08 16.98 11.66
N GLY A 69 -14.73 16.60 10.56
CA GLY A 69 -15.69 15.49 10.56
C GLY A 69 -15.08 14.17 10.96
N LEU A 70 -13.87 13.85 10.49
CA LEU A 70 -13.14 12.65 10.93
C LEU A 70 -12.73 12.72 12.40
N ALA A 71 -12.25 13.87 12.86
CA ALA A 71 -11.87 14.05 14.26
C ALA A 71 -13.09 13.89 15.20
N GLU A 72 -14.22 14.50 14.88
CA GLU A 72 -15.47 14.38 15.62
C GLU A 72 -15.96 12.92 15.66
N GLN A 73 -15.91 12.23 14.54
CA GLN A 73 -16.28 10.80 14.47
C GLN A 73 -15.41 9.96 15.38
N ILE A 74 -14.07 10.14 15.34
CA ILE A 74 -13.12 9.38 16.16
C ILE A 74 -13.36 9.64 17.64
N ILE A 75 -13.51 10.90 18.04
CA ILE A 75 -13.76 11.28 19.44
C ILE A 75 -15.11 10.73 19.93
N ALA A 76 -16.15 10.78 19.10
CA ALA A 76 -17.48 10.27 19.46
C ALA A 76 -17.51 8.75 19.71
N GLU A 77 -16.67 7.98 19.03
CA GLU A 77 -16.54 6.53 19.21
C GLU A 77 -15.88 6.15 20.56
N GLY A 78 -15.07 7.04 21.14
CA GLY A 78 -14.45 6.83 22.46
C GLY A 78 -13.50 5.63 22.49
N TYR A 79 -12.58 5.55 21.54
CA TYR A 79 -11.62 4.47 21.45
C TYR A 79 -10.72 4.35 22.68
N SER A 80 -10.46 3.13 23.15
CA SER A 80 -9.49 2.87 24.21
C SER A 80 -8.03 3.03 23.75
N GLN A 81 -7.79 2.91 22.45
CA GLN A 81 -6.50 3.17 21.81
C GLN A 81 -6.69 3.52 20.33
N ILE A 82 -5.96 4.53 19.86
CA ILE A 82 -5.89 4.94 18.47
C ILE A 82 -4.44 4.76 18.01
N VAL A 83 -4.20 3.98 16.95
CA VAL A 83 -2.86 3.69 16.45
C VAL A 83 -2.69 4.30 15.07
N CYS A 84 -1.77 5.26 14.92
CA CYS A 84 -1.43 5.84 13.63
C CYS A 84 -0.19 5.16 13.04
N LEU A 85 -0.41 4.40 11.97
CA LEU A 85 0.64 3.75 11.18
C LEU A 85 0.99 4.53 9.91
N ASP A 86 0.27 5.59 9.61
CA ASP A 86 0.53 6.40 8.42
C ASP A 86 1.72 7.34 8.65
N THR A 87 2.47 7.63 7.58
CA THR A 87 3.60 8.57 7.62
C THR A 87 3.31 9.86 6.85
N ALA A 88 2.18 9.95 6.16
CA ALA A 88 1.77 11.15 5.42
C ALA A 88 1.34 12.30 6.37
N PHE A 89 1.47 13.54 5.89
CA PHE A 89 1.25 14.73 6.71
C PHE A 89 -0.15 14.78 7.32
N MET A 90 -1.21 14.62 6.51
CA MET A 90 -2.59 14.81 7.00
C MET A 90 -3.03 13.78 8.06
N PRO A 91 -2.77 12.48 7.91
CA PRO A 91 -3.01 11.51 8.98
C PRO A 91 -2.18 11.77 10.25
N CYS A 92 -0.91 12.17 10.10
CA CYS A 92 -0.06 12.55 11.23
C CYS A 92 -0.56 13.84 11.92
N PHE A 93 -1.09 14.79 11.15
CA PHE A 93 -1.74 15.98 11.70
C PHE A 93 -3.02 15.64 12.46
N LEU A 94 -3.87 14.77 11.91
CA LEU A 94 -5.07 14.28 12.60
C LEU A 94 -4.70 13.58 13.93
N SER A 95 -3.66 12.74 13.92
CA SER A 95 -3.15 12.10 15.12
C SER A 95 -2.67 13.11 16.15
N ARG A 96 -1.97 14.17 15.73
CA ARG A 96 -1.54 15.24 16.63
C ARG A 96 -2.74 15.98 17.22
N PHE A 97 -3.73 16.32 16.41
CA PHE A 97 -4.96 16.97 16.87
C PHE A 97 -5.68 16.15 17.95
N LEU A 98 -5.88 14.86 17.69
CA LEU A 98 -6.50 13.94 18.65
C LEU A 98 -5.67 13.82 19.93
N LYS A 99 -4.33 13.75 19.82
CA LYS A 99 -3.41 13.68 20.96
C LYS A 99 -3.48 14.96 21.80
N ASP A 100 -3.50 16.14 21.17
CA ASP A 100 -3.65 17.43 21.84
C ASP A 100 -5.04 17.58 22.50
N ALA A 101 -6.07 16.93 21.96
CA ALA A 101 -7.41 16.83 22.56
C ALA A 101 -7.52 15.84 23.73
N GLY A 102 -6.46 15.07 24.01
CA GLY A 102 -6.43 14.12 25.13
C GLY A 102 -6.85 12.69 24.76
N GLU A 103 -7.03 12.39 23.47
CA GLU A 103 -7.35 11.05 23.01
C GLU A 103 -6.14 10.10 23.15
N PRO A 104 -6.36 8.77 23.36
CA PRO A 104 -5.29 7.78 23.60
C PRO A 104 -4.58 7.38 22.31
N VAL A 105 -3.90 8.33 21.67
CA VAL A 105 -3.17 8.16 20.40
C VAL A 105 -1.77 7.64 20.64
N VAL A 106 -1.38 6.63 19.87
CA VAL A 106 -0.02 6.04 19.81
C VAL A 106 0.41 5.96 18.36
N GLY A 107 1.70 6.12 18.11
CA GLY A 107 2.31 5.99 16.79
C GLY A 107 2.72 7.32 16.19
N ASN A 108 2.46 7.52 14.91
CA ASN A 108 2.96 8.67 14.16
C ASN A 108 2.10 9.93 14.31
N TYR A 109 2.74 11.08 14.43
CA TYR A 109 2.10 12.39 14.52
C TYR A 109 3.06 13.49 14.05
N ILE A 110 2.56 14.72 13.81
CA ILE A 110 3.44 15.84 13.47
C ILE A 110 4.10 16.46 14.72
N SER A 111 5.30 17.02 14.54
CA SER A 111 6.11 17.58 15.63
C SER A 111 5.51 18.83 16.27
N LEU A 112 4.94 19.74 15.48
CA LEU A 112 4.28 20.93 15.98
C LEU A 112 2.93 20.59 16.64
N SER A 113 2.58 21.27 17.72
CA SER A 113 1.22 21.26 18.21
C SER A 113 0.28 21.91 17.18
N VAL A 114 -1.01 21.61 17.30
CA VAL A 114 -2.01 22.24 16.41
C VAL A 114 -1.98 23.76 16.52
N GLN A 115 -1.82 24.29 17.74
CA GLN A 115 -1.76 25.74 17.95
C GLN A 115 -0.51 26.36 17.30
N GLU A 116 0.67 25.73 17.48
CA GLU A 116 1.91 26.20 16.85
C GLU A 116 1.83 26.18 15.32
N LEU A 117 1.21 25.13 14.75
CA LEU A 117 1.00 25.03 13.30
C LEU A 117 0.12 26.18 12.78
N ILE A 118 -1.00 26.47 13.48
CA ILE A 118 -1.90 27.57 13.14
C ILE A 118 -1.18 28.92 13.25
N ASP A 119 -0.44 29.15 14.34
CA ASP A 119 0.29 30.40 14.56
C ASP A 119 1.36 30.64 13.48
N GLN A 120 2.11 29.59 13.11
CA GLN A 120 3.08 29.68 12.04
C GLN A 120 2.44 29.89 10.65
N PHE A 121 1.28 29.27 10.40
CA PHE A 121 0.54 29.50 9.17
C PHE A 121 0.03 30.95 9.07
N GLN A 122 -0.60 31.46 10.14
CA GLN A 122 -1.13 32.83 10.17
C GLN A 122 -0.03 33.89 10.08
N SER A 123 1.12 33.63 10.70
CA SER A 123 2.28 34.54 10.64
C SER A 123 3.12 34.36 9.37
N GLN A 124 2.72 33.48 8.46
CA GLN A 124 3.45 33.14 7.22
C GLN A 124 4.89 32.61 7.48
N GLN A 125 5.10 31.97 8.62
CA GLN A 125 6.38 31.36 9.00
C GLN A 125 6.45 29.86 8.70
N LEU A 126 5.30 29.22 8.43
CA LEU A 126 5.25 27.81 8.07
C LEU A 126 5.91 27.59 6.70
N LYS A 127 7.02 26.87 6.71
CA LYS A 127 7.76 26.58 5.47
C LYS A 127 7.10 25.42 4.71
N PRO A 128 7.02 25.48 3.37
CA PRO A 128 6.49 24.38 2.56
C PRO A 128 7.19 23.04 2.81
N GLU A 129 8.52 23.07 3.06
CA GLU A 129 9.33 21.87 3.35
C GLU A 129 8.85 21.15 4.61
N TYR A 130 8.25 21.86 5.59
CA TYR A 130 7.70 21.24 6.78
C TYR A 130 6.54 20.30 6.44
N VAL A 131 5.68 20.66 5.49
CA VAL A 131 4.51 19.87 5.12
C VAL A 131 4.86 18.78 4.10
N ASN A 132 5.84 19.04 3.22
CA ASN A 132 6.15 18.20 2.07
C ASN A 132 7.26 17.17 2.34
N ASP A 133 7.96 17.26 3.47
CA ASP A 133 9.04 16.33 3.81
C ASP A 133 8.83 15.75 5.21
N ALA A 134 8.57 14.45 5.27
CA ALA A 134 8.34 13.73 6.51
C ALA A 134 9.52 13.83 7.51
N ALA A 135 10.75 14.00 7.04
CA ALA A 135 11.90 14.22 7.91
C ALA A 135 11.74 15.46 8.80
N ASN A 136 10.99 16.45 8.35
CA ASN A 136 10.77 17.70 9.10
C ASN A 136 9.62 17.59 10.11
N TYR A 137 8.52 16.92 9.76
CA TYR A 137 7.35 16.90 10.64
C TYR A 137 7.17 15.62 11.43
N LEU A 138 7.61 14.46 10.92
CA LEU A 138 7.27 13.17 11.51
C LEU A 138 7.89 13.00 12.89
N ARG A 139 7.05 12.69 13.86
CA ARG A 139 7.40 12.20 15.20
C ARG A 139 6.60 10.94 15.46
N SER A 140 7.06 10.13 16.39
CA SER A 140 6.40 8.87 16.70
C SER A 140 6.62 8.45 18.14
N ASP A 141 5.64 7.77 18.71
CA ASP A 141 5.80 7.02 19.97
C ASP A 141 6.50 5.66 19.73
N PHE A 142 6.64 5.23 18.48
CA PHE A 142 7.42 4.04 18.13
C PHE A 142 8.91 4.38 18.25
N PHE A 143 9.58 3.73 19.18
CA PHE A 143 10.96 4.05 19.56
C PHE A 143 11.96 4.02 18.40
N ALA A 144 11.76 3.12 17.45
CA ALA A 144 12.68 2.90 16.34
C ALA A 144 12.28 3.62 15.03
N MET A 145 11.25 4.48 15.04
CA MET A 145 10.71 5.13 13.84
C MET A 145 11.76 5.99 13.10
N ALA A 146 12.77 6.51 13.80
CA ALA A 146 13.87 7.23 13.16
C ALA A 146 14.60 6.40 12.08
N ARG A 147 14.55 5.07 12.15
CA ARG A 147 15.12 4.15 11.15
C ARG A 147 14.41 4.23 9.81
N TRP A 148 13.14 4.66 9.78
CA TRP A 148 12.34 4.75 8.55
C TRP A 148 13.00 5.58 7.45
N HIS A 149 13.81 6.58 7.81
CA HIS A 149 14.56 7.43 6.87
C HIS A 149 15.86 6.79 6.35
N THR A 150 16.23 5.60 6.83
CA THR A 150 17.51 4.95 6.44
C THR A 150 17.33 4.05 5.21
N PRO A 151 18.36 3.92 4.36
CA PRO A 151 18.34 3.00 3.23
C PRO A 151 18.58 1.55 3.69
N TRP A 152 17.67 1.01 4.49
CA TRP A 152 17.77 -0.30 5.13
C TRP A 152 17.99 -1.45 4.15
N TRP A 153 17.49 -1.34 2.91
CA TRP A 153 17.68 -2.35 1.86
C TRP A 153 19.13 -2.51 1.41
N GLN A 154 19.99 -1.56 1.75
CA GLN A 154 21.44 -1.66 1.53
C GLN A 154 22.15 -2.44 2.63
N SER A 155 21.45 -2.76 3.72
CA SER A 155 21.99 -3.48 4.87
C SER A 155 21.76 -4.98 4.74
N SER A 156 22.57 -5.77 5.43
CA SER A 156 22.37 -7.21 5.62
C SER A 156 21.95 -7.46 7.09
N PRO A 157 21.03 -8.42 7.35
CA PRO A 157 20.41 -9.38 6.44
C PRO A 157 19.29 -8.77 5.59
N GLN A 158 18.97 -9.44 4.48
CA GLN A 158 17.78 -9.14 3.68
C GLN A 158 16.53 -9.52 4.46
N LEU A 159 15.45 -8.72 4.30
CA LEU A 159 14.15 -9.00 4.90
C LEU A 159 13.30 -9.86 3.95
N ASP A 160 12.56 -10.82 4.51
CA ASP A 160 11.74 -11.75 3.74
C ASP A 160 10.50 -11.10 3.11
N TYR A 161 10.00 -10.03 3.76
CA TYR A 161 8.80 -9.30 3.32
C TYR A 161 9.10 -7.83 2.97
N GLY A 162 10.37 -7.47 2.79
CA GLY A 162 10.78 -6.14 2.33
C GLY A 162 10.30 -4.98 3.21
N TYR A 163 9.73 -3.94 2.56
CA TYR A 163 9.29 -2.72 3.24
C TYR A 163 8.26 -2.96 4.37
N PRO A 164 7.20 -3.74 4.19
CA PRO A 164 6.23 -3.97 5.27
C PRO A 164 6.86 -4.56 6.54
N GLU A 165 7.78 -5.49 6.39
CA GLU A 165 8.51 -6.08 7.51
C GLU A 165 9.42 -5.05 8.17
N PHE A 166 10.20 -4.32 7.38
CA PHE A 166 11.04 -3.25 7.90
C PHE A 166 10.21 -2.24 8.70
N TYR A 167 9.09 -1.82 8.13
CA TYR A 167 8.23 -0.82 8.76
C TYR A 167 7.62 -1.34 10.07
N LEU A 168 6.93 -2.47 10.03
CA LEU A 168 6.18 -2.97 11.19
C LEU A 168 7.09 -3.53 12.29
N ARG A 169 8.10 -4.33 11.95
CA ARG A 169 9.01 -4.92 12.94
C ARG A 169 10.08 -3.94 13.40
N HIS A 170 10.78 -3.30 12.45
CA HIS A 170 11.99 -2.55 12.77
C HIS A 170 11.78 -1.06 13.02
N CYS A 171 10.67 -0.46 12.55
CA CYS A 171 10.32 0.92 12.85
C CYS A 171 9.25 1.02 13.93
N CYS A 172 8.15 0.26 13.82
CA CYS A 172 7.06 0.27 14.80
C CYS A 172 7.32 -0.62 16.02
N GLY A 173 8.26 -1.56 15.96
CA GLY A 173 8.60 -2.44 17.07
C GLY A 173 7.60 -3.57 17.31
N PHE A 174 6.89 -4.03 16.28
CA PHE A 174 5.98 -5.18 16.37
C PHE A 174 6.75 -6.47 16.09
N ASP A 175 7.73 -6.80 16.91
CA ASP A 175 8.71 -7.87 16.69
C ASP A 175 8.09 -9.25 16.40
N GLN A 176 6.91 -9.53 16.95
CA GLN A 176 6.23 -10.82 16.79
C GLN A 176 5.09 -10.79 15.77
N ILE A 177 5.04 -9.74 14.93
CA ILE A 177 4.00 -9.65 13.91
C ILE A 177 4.21 -10.71 12.82
N GLU A 178 3.14 -11.42 12.47
CA GLU A 178 3.10 -12.26 11.28
C GLU A 178 2.80 -11.39 10.06
N MET A 179 3.63 -11.52 9.01
CA MET A 179 3.49 -10.73 7.78
C MET A 179 2.45 -11.37 6.84
N ASP A 180 1.29 -11.70 7.38
CA ASP A 180 0.18 -12.28 6.62
C ASP A 180 -0.78 -11.20 6.13
N MET A 181 -0.80 -10.98 4.81
CA MET A 181 -1.69 -10.06 4.10
C MET A 181 -2.72 -10.79 3.23
N SER A 182 -2.87 -12.10 3.40
CA SER A 182 -3.73 -12.93 2.56
C SER A 182 -5.19 -12.49 2.57
N VAL A 183 -5.84 -12.57 1.41
CA VAL A 183 -7.27 -12.33 1.23
C VAL A 183 -7.92 -13.63 0.77
N ASN A 184 -8.83 -14.18 1.59
CA ASN A 184 -9.56 -15.38 1.26
C ASN A 184 -10.79 -15.04 0.41
N LEU A 185 -10.70 -15.29 -0.88
CA LEU A 185 -11.81 -15.14 -1.82
C LEU A 185 -12.57 -16.47 -1.89
N SER A 186 -13.90 -16.44 -1.73
CA SER A 186 -14.70 -17.65 -1.87
C SER A 186 -14.64 -18.18 -3.30
N GLU A 187 -14.50 -19.49 -3.48
CA GLU A 187 -14.37 -20.20 -4.77
C GLU A 187 -15.52 -19.96 -5.78
N SER A 188 -16.65 -19.44 -5.31
CA SER A 188 -17.86 -19.25 -6.15
C SER A 188 -17.78 -18.11 -7.16
N ALA A 189 -16.64 -17.44 -7.29
CA ALA A 189 -16.50 -16.21 -8.05
C ALA A 189 -15.35 -16.25 -9.06
N THR A 190 -15.13 -17.39 -9.72
CA THR A 190 -14.14 -17.49 -10.80
C THR A 190 -14.53 -16.53 -11.94
N SER A 191 -13.60 -15.69 -12.36
CA SER A 191 -13.79 -14.78 -13.49
C SER A 191 -13.95 -15.60 -14.78
N SER A 192 -15.18 -15.76 -15.27
CA SER A 192 -15.51 -16.62 -16.41
C SER A 192 -14.82 -16.21 -17.73
N ASP A 193 -14.36 -14.97 -17.80
CA ASP A 193 -13.67 -14.41 -18.97
C ASP A 193 -12.17 -14.75 -19.03
N LEU A 194 -11.60 -15.28 -17.95
CA LEU A 194 -10.19 -15.71 -17.86
C LEU A 194 -10.06 -17.25 -17.82
N GLN A 195 -11.12 -17.99 -18.14
CA GLN A 195 -11.09 -19.45 -18.18
C GLN A 195 -10.58 -19.95 -19.54
N GLY A 196 -9.62 -20.86 -19.53
CA GLY A 196 -9.08 -21.51 -20.73
C GLY A 196 -7.69 -22.10 -20.49
N ASP A 197 -7.12 -22.75 -21.51
CA ASP A 197 -5.81 -23.40 -21.44
C ASP A 197 -4.63 -22.43 -21.62
N ARG A 198 -4.92 -21.13 -21.87
CA ARG A 198 -3.89 -20.12 -22.08
C ARG A 198 -3.43 -19.52 -20.78
N LYS A 199 -2.12 -19.30 -20.64
CA LYS A 199 -1.55 -18.55 -19.53
C LYS A 199 -2.07 -17.11 -19.51
N VAL A 200 -2.42 -16.61 -18.33
CA VAL A 200 -3.02 -15.30 -18.11
C VAL A 200 -2.01 -14.35 -17.47
N VAL A 201 -1.78 -13.22 -18.12
CA VAL A 201 -0.89 -12.15 -17.64
C VAL A 201 -1.72 -10.93 -17.30
N ALA A 202 -1.60 -10.47 -16.04
CA ALA A 202 -2.12 -9.20 -15.58
C ALA A 202 -1.06 -8.11 -15.79
N LEU A 203 -1.45 -6.93 -16.28
CA LEU A 203 -0.55 -5.79 -16.44
C LEU A 203 -1.01 -4.62 -15.56
N ALA A 204 -0.11 -4.14 -14.68
CA ALA A 204 -0.25 -2.92 -13.89
C ALA A 204 0.93 -1.98 -14.14
N PRO A 205 1.02 -1.38 -15.35
CA PRO A 205 2.22 -0.70 -15.83
C PRO A 205 2.37 0.74 -15.35
N PHE A 206 1.46 1.23 -14.51
CA PHE A 206 1.41 2.61 -14.07
C PHE A 206 1.42 2.70 -12.54
N SER A 207 2.25 3.59 -12.00
CA SER A 207 2.38 3.89 -10.58
C SER A 207 1.64 5.19 -10.21
N GLU A 208 1.45 5.44 -8.93
CA GLU A 208 1.08 6.76 -8.41
C GLU A 208 2.21 7.77 -8.64
N ASN A 209 3.46 7.34 -8.52
CA ASN A 209 4.61 8.10 -8.95
C ASN A 209 4.91 7.79 -10.42
N SER A 210 4.52 8.68 -11.32
CA SER A 210 4.69 8.51 -12.77
C SER A 210 6.15 8.32 -13.23
N ALA A 211 7.13 8.59 -12.37
CA ALA A 211 8.54 8.30 -12.66
C ALA A 211 8.80 6.78 -12.82
N TYR A 212 7.94 5.94 -12.26
CA TYR A 212 8.01 4.49 -12.40
C TYR A 212 7.11 3.93 -13.50
N ASP A 213 6.31 4.76 -14.17
CA ASP A 213 5.42 4.28 -15.24
C ASP A 213 6.22 3.57 -16.34
N TYR A 214 5.73 2.41 -16.78
CA TYR A 214 6.34 1.68 -17.90
C TYR A 214 5.80 2.21 -19.24
N PRO A 215 6.64 2.87 -20.05
CA PRO A 215 6.16 3.60 -21.22
C PRO A 215 5.73 2.73 -22.39
N PHE A 216 6.13 1.46 -22.44
CA PHE A 216 5.84 0.53 -23.54
C PHE A 216 4.72 -0.46 -23.23
N ALA A 217 3.79 -0.10 -22.34
CA ALA A 217 2.72 -0.98 -21.85
C ALA A 217 1.84 -1.57 -22.96
N ASP A 218 1.41 -0.75 -23.92
CA ASP A 218 0.57 -1.19 -25.05
C ASP A 218 1.33 -2.09 -26.02
N GLN A 219 2.63 -1.80 -26.25
CA GLN A 219 3.49 -2.64 -27.06
C GLN A 219 3.70 -4.01 -26.37
N LEU A 220 4.02 -4.02 -25.06
CA LEU A 220 4.16 -5.25 -24.29
C LEU A 220 2.90 -6.12 -24.36
N LYS A 221 1.72 -5.50 -24.19
CA LYS A 221 0.44 -6.19 -24.32
C LYS A 221 0.28 -6.84 -25.69
N SER A 222 0.67 -6.14 -26.75
CA SER A 222 0.60 -6.64 -28.13
C SER A 222 1.53 -7.83 -28.36
N GLU A 223 2.78 -7.74 -27.90
CA GLU A 223 3.78 -8.80 -27.98
C GLU A 223 3.33 -10.06 -27.22
N LEU A 224 2.90 -9.94 -25.97
CA LEU A 224 2.41 -11.06 -25.17
C LEU A 224 1.16 -11.71 -25.81
N THR A 225 0.26 -10.91 -26.36
CA THR A 225 -0.92 -11.44 -27.07
C THR A 225 -0.51 -12.21 -28.34
N ALA A 226 0.47 -11.71 -29.08
CA ALA A 226 1.02 -12.40 -30.27
C ALA A 226 1.71 -13.72 -29.91
N MET A 227 2.32 -13.82 -28.71
CA MET A 227 2.88 -15.06 -28.17
C MET A 227 1.82 -16.06 -27.66
N GLY A 228 0.54 -15.70 -27.69
CA GLY A 228 -0.58 -16.58 -27.32
C GLY A 228 -1.06 -16.44 -25.88
N TYR A 229 -0.55 -15.50 -25.11
CA TYR A 229 -1.02 -15.22 -23.74
C TYR A 229 -2.35 -14.49 -23.73
N GLN A 230 -3.16 -14.72 -22.69
CA GLN A 230 -4.32 -13.90 -22.39
C GLN A 230 -3.88 -12.73 -21.51
N VAL A 231 -4.06 -11.49 -21.96
CA VAL A 231 -3.54 -10.31 -21.28
C VAL A 231 -4.68 -9.37 -20.90
N TRP A 232 -4.68 -8.90 -19.64
CA TRP A 232 -5.62 -7.88 -19.18
C TRP A 232 -4.91 -6.81 -18.36
N ASN A 233 -5.46 -5.60 -18.35
CA ASN A 233 -4.90 -4.49 -17.57
C ASN A 233 -5.59 -4.41 -16.21
N VAL A 234 -4.81 -4.30 -15.14
CA VAL A 234 -5.31 -4.01 -13.79
C VAL A 234 -5.80 -2.55 -13.78
N PRO A 235 -7.07 -2.30 -13.40
CA PRO A 235 -7.60 -0.94 -13.37
C PRO A 235 -6.92 -0.09 -12.30
N LYS A 236 -6.60 1.15 -12.61
CA LYS A 236 -6.07 2.12 -11.64
C LYS A 236 -7.11 2.58 -10.62
N GLN A 237 -8.33 2.84 -11.07
CA GLN A 237 -9.43 3.42 -10.28
C GLN A 237 -10.78 2.86 -10.75
N ASP A 238 -11.83 3.09 -9.98
CA ASP A 238 -13.24 2.82 -10.31
C ASP A 238 -13.62 1.36 -10.61
N ALA A 239 -12.76 0.40 -10.29
CA ALA A 239 -13.08 -1.01 -10.38
C ALA A 239 -13.39 -1.60 -9.01
N SER A 240 -14.29 -2.56 -8.96
CA SER A 240 -14.52 -3.35 -7.75
C SER A 240 -13.23 -4.04 -7.33
N VAL A 241 -12.74 -3.71 -6.14
CA VAL A 241 -11.56 -4.32 -5.51
C VAL A 241 -11.69 -5.84 -5.53
N ARG A 242 -12.86 -6.37 -5.17
CA ARG A 242 -13.12 -7.82 -5.17
C ARG A 242 -12.90 -8.44 -6.56
N ASN A 243 -13.42 -7.80 -7.61
CA ASN A 243 -13.24 -8.32 -8.98
C ASN A 243 -11.78 -8.27 -9.42
N THR A 244 -11.05 -7.22 -9.06
CA THR A 244 -9.61 -7.12 -9.33
C THR A 244 -8.84 -8.23 -8.63
N LEU A 245 -9.08 -8.47 -7.34
CA LEU A 245 -8.44 -9.56 -6.59
C LEU A 245 -8.76 -10.93 -7.17
N MET A 246 -10.01 -11.19 -7.57
CA MET A 246 -10.41 -12.45 -8.21
C MET A 246 -9.71 -12.67 -9.54
N ARG A 247 -9.57 -11.62 -10.36
CA ARG A 247 -8.87 -11.72 -11.64
C ARG A 247 -7.36 -11.90 -11.43
N LEU A 248 -6.77 -11.28 -10.42
CA LEU A 248 -5.38 -11.52 -10.03
C LEU A 248 -5.19 -12.96 -9.56
N GLN A 249 -6.07 -13.48 -8.71
CA GLN A 249 -6.03 -14.88 -8.27
C GLN A 249 -6.11 -15.88 -9.44
N ALA A 250 -6.83 -15.51 -10.49
CA ALA A 250 -6.97 -16.32 -11.72
C ALA A 250 -5.85 -16.06 -12.74
N SER A 251 -4.89 -15.19 -12.45
CA SER A 251 -3.75 -14.89 -13.33
C SER A 251 -2.54 -15.71 -12.94
N ASP A 252 -1.75 -16.12 -13.95
CA ASP A 252 -0.51 -16.86 -13.75
C ASP A 252 0.68 -15.94 -13.41
N LEU A 253 0.60 -14.65 -13.77
CA LEU A 253 1.62 -13.65 -13.49
C LEU A 253 1.02 -12.24 -13.50
N LEU A 254 1.38 -11.43 -12.51
CA LEU A 254 1.26 -9.97 -12.56
C LEU A 254 2.58 -9.37 -13.04
N VAL A 255 2.54 -8.55 -14.07
CA VAL A 255 3.65 -7.66 -14.47
C VAL A 255 3.31 -6.25 -14.01
N THR A 256 4.13 -5.68 -13.15
CA THR A 256 3.86 -4.39 -12.53
C THR A 256 5.12 -3.53 -12.43
N VAL A 257 4.93 -2.28 -12.10
CA VAL A 257 5.97 -1.35 -11.65
C VAL A 257 5.90 -1.21 -10.13
N PRO A 258 6.86 -0.54 -9.45
CA PRO A 258 6.79 -0.30 -8.01
C PRO A 258 5.50 0.45 -7.62
N ASP A 259 4.48 -0.28 -7.19
CA ASP A 259 3.14 0.23 -6.82
C ASP A 259 2.40 -0.79 -5.93
N GLY A 260 1.24 -0.37 -5.40
CA GLY A 260 0.38 -1.20 -4.56
C GLY A 260 -0.24 -2.43 -5.23
N ALA A 261 -0.22 -2.54 -6.56
CA ALA A 261 -0.75 -3.69 -7.29
C ALA A 261 0.00 -4.99 -6.95
N GLN A 262 1.30 -4.93 -6.67
CA GLN A 262 2.08 -6.07 -6.22
C GLN A 262 1.51 -6.66 -4.93
N TRP A 263 1.17 -5.83 -3.95
CA TRP A 263 0.62 -6.31 -2.68
C TRP A 263 -0.77 -6.94 -2.84
N GLN A 264 -1.55 -6.47 -3.82
CA GLN A 264 -2.81 -7.12 -4.18
C GLN A 264 -2.58 -8.51 -4.75
N ALA A 265 -1.58 -8.67 -5.62
CA ALA A 265 -1.19 -9.97 -6.17
C ALA A 265 -0.68 -10.91 -5.07
N THR A 266 0.23 -10.45 -4.21
CA THR A 266 0.73 -11.21 -3.05
C THR A 266 -0.43 -11.66 -2.16
N ALA A 267 -1.42 -10.80 -1.90
CA ALA A 267 -2.56 -11.11 -1.04
C ALA A 267 -3.46 -12.25 -1.57
N VAL A 268 -3.42 -12.55 -2.87
CA VAL A 268 -4.19 -13.63 -3.50
C VAL A 268 -3.31 -14.73 -4.13
N ASN A 269 -2.02 -14.77 -3.76
CA ASN A 269 -1.03 -15.74 -4.25
C ASN A 269 -0.86 -15.72 -5.78
N CYS A 270 -0.97 -14.56 -6.43
CA CYS A 270 -0.60 -14.38 -7.83
C CYS A 270 0.88 -13.99 -7.89
N PRO A 271 1.74 -14.78 -8.56
CA PRO A 271 3.14 -14.42 -8.74
C PRO A 271 3.31 -13.05 -9.41
N SER A 272 4.36 -12.32 -9.05
CA SER A 272 4.63 -10.98 -9.57
C SER A 272 6.00 -10.83 -10.19
N LEU A 273 6.06 -10.11 -11.33
CA LEU A 273 7.28 -9.58 -11.93
C LEU A 273 7.24 -8.06 -11.81
N VAL A 274 8.19 -7.48 -11.08
CA VAL A 274 8.31 -6.03 -10.94
C VAL A 274 9.37 -5.47 -11.90
N VAL A 275 8.95 -4.53 -12.73
CA VAL A 275 9.85 -3.70 -13.56
C VAL A 275 10.38 -2.57 -12.67
N CYS A 276 11.55 -2.79 -12.08
CA CYS A 276 12.05 -2.01 -10.94
C CYS A 276 12.43 -0.56 -11.26
N GLY A 277 12.79 -0.25 -12.52
CA GLY A 277 13.41 1.04 -12.82
C GLY A 277 14.72 1.20 -12.01
N ASP A 278 14.83 2.26 -11.24
CA ASP A 278 15.95 2.53 -10.33
C ASP A 278 15.71 2.03 -8.88
N MET A 279 14.53 1.44 -8.62
CA MET A 279 14.20 0.93 -7.29
C MET A 279 14.88 -0.40 -7.01
N ASP A 280 15.46 -0.55 -5.82
CA ASP A 280 16.03 -1.81 -5.36
C ASP A 280 14.89 -2.81 -5.06
N PRO A 281 14.86 -4.00 -5.72
CA PRO A 281 13.79 -4.98 -5.56
C PRO A 281 13.69 -5.56 -4.14
N ARG A 282 14.74 -5.47 -3.32
CA ARG A 282 14.71 -5.88 -1.90
C ARG A 282 13.67 -5.11 -1.08
N ARG A 283 13.21 -3.96 -1.56
CA ARG A 283 12.14 -3.19 -0.92
C ARG A 283 10.77 -3.84 -1.08
N LEU A 284 10.56 -4.56 -2.17
CA LEU A 284 9.27 -5.12 -2.56
C LEU A 284 9.23 -6.65 -2.45
N VAL A 285 10.38 -7.31 -2.59
CA VAL A 285 10.55 -8.78 -2.57
C VAL A 285 9.51 -9.49 -3.47
N PRO A 286 9.44 -9.15 -4.78
CA PRO A 286 8.57 -9.84 -5.72
C PRO A 286 9.12 -11.24 -6.04
N ASP A 287 8.30 -12.10 -6.65
CA ASP A 287 8.74 -13.42 -7.13
C ASP A 287 9.81 -13.30 -8.22
N TYR A 288 9.63 -12.30 -9.11
CA TYR A 288 10.57 -11.94 -10.16
C TYR A 288 10.78 -10.43 -10.20
N ALA A 289 12.00 -10.02 -10.52
CA ALA A 289 12.34 -8.61 -10.65
C ALA A 289 13.26 -8.39 -11.85
N THR A 290 13.11 -7.26 -12.52
CA THR A 290 14.16 -6.80 -13.44
C THR A 290 15.33 -6.25 -12.64
N ASP A 291 16.53 -6.31 -13.22
CA ASP A 291 17.68 -5.64 -12.62
C ASP A 291 17.41 -4.13 -12.50
N PRO A 292 17.73 -3.51 -11.35
CA PRO A 292 17.64 -2.07 -11.22
C PRO A 292 18.55 -1.37 -12.24
N HIS A 293 17.97 -0.51 -13.06
CA HIS A 293 18.73 0.24 -14.06
C HIS A 293 18.01 1.55 -14.41
N VAL A 294 18.75 2.45 -15.00
CA VAL A 294 18.22 3.72 -15.48
C VAL A 294 17.74 3.55 -16.92
N GLY A 295 16.46 3.78 -17.14
CA GLY A 295 15.82 3.72 -18.44
C GLY A 295 14.84 2.55 -18.59
N PRO A 296 13.88 2.66 -19.52
CA PRO A 296 12.87 1.64 -19.72
C PRO A 296 13.42 0.44 -20.50
N ILE A 297 13.03 -0.78 -20.09
CA ILE A 297 13.32 -2.02 -20.83
C ILE A 297 12.44 -2.05 -22.09
N PRO A 298 12.97 -2.40 -23.28
CA PRO A 298 12.17 -2.60 -24.48
C PRO A 298 11.08 -3.65 -24.28
N ALA A 299 9.92 -3.46 -24.93
CA ALA A 299 8.77 -4.34 -24.73
C ALA A 299 9.02 -5.78 -25.21
N ASP A 300 9.77 -5.97 -26.27
CA ASP A 300 10.15 -7.27 -26.82
C ASP A 300 11.08 -8.03 -25.87
N ASP A 301 12.09 -7.36 -25.28
CA ASP A 301 13.00 -7.95 -24.29
C ASP A 301 12.22 -8.37 -23.04
N LEU A 302 11.32 -7.53 -22.55
CA LEU A 302 10.48 -7.87 -21.39
C LEU A 302 9.50 -9.01 -21.69
N ALA A 303 8.91 -9.04 -22.90
CA ALA A 303 8.03 -10.11 -23.33
C ALA A 303 8.77 -11.46 -23.41
N GLN A 304 10.03 -11.46 -23.89
CA GLN A 304 10.87 -12.66 -23.92
C GLN A 304 11.22 -13.13 -22.49
N SER A 305 11.53 -12.22 -21.59
CA SER A 305 11.77 -12.56 -20.17
C SER A 305 10.55 -13.22 -19.53
N ILE A 306 9.35 -12.69 -19.78
CA ILE A 306 8.08 -13.26 -19.30
C ILE A 306 7.86 -14.65 -19.91
N HIS A 307 8.15 -14.84 -21.21
CA HIS A 307 8.04 -16.13 -21.87
C HIS A 307 8.98 -17.17 -21.24
N SER A 308 10.21 -16.76 -20.92
CA SER A 308 11.19 -17.64 -20.25
C SER A 308 10.71 -18.10 -18.86
N ILE A 309 10.11 -17.20 -18.06
CA ILE A 309 9.51 -17.57 -16.76
C ILE A 309 8.50 -18.71 -16.91
N PHE A 310 7.62 -18.64 -17.91
CA PHE A 310 6.58 -19.66 -18.10
C PHE A 310 7.13 -20.97 -18.65
N THR A 311 8.20 -20.96 -19.46
CA THR A 311 8.79 -22.17 -20.04
C THR A 311 9.66 -22.90 -19.04
N GLU A 312 10.47 -22.20 -18.24
CA GLU A 312 11.32 -22.78 -17.20
C GLU A 312 10.49 -23.39 -16.05
N SER A 313 9.36 -22.77 -15.70
CA SER A 313 8.44 -23.31 -14.68
C SER A 313 7.70 -24.58 -15.13
N ALA A 314 7.65 -24.87 -16.43
CA ALA A 314 7.02 -26.06 -16.98
C ALA A 314 7.94 -27.29 -16.95
N ASP A 315 9.25 -27.08 -16.84
CA ASP A 315 10.28 -28.14 -16.82
C ASP A 315 10.73 -28.53 -15.38
N SER A 316 10.16 -27.87 -14.35
CA SER A 316 10.46 -28.11 -12.92
C SER A 316 9.33 -28.86 -12.23
#